data_6187ee1dbcf1dc09476f4025b3cfb5bc
#
_entry.id   6187ee1dbcf1dc09476f4025b3cfb5bc
#
_cell.length_a   1.000
_cell.length_b   1.000
_cell.length_c   1.000
_cell.angle_alpha   90.00
_cell.angle_beta   90.00
_cell.angle_gamma   90.00
#
_symmetry.space_group_name_H-M   'P 1'
#
loop_
_entity.id
_entity.type
_entity.pdbx_description
1 polymer ?
#
loop_
_entity_poly.entity_id
_entity_poly.type
_entity_poly.pdbx_seq_one_letter_code
_entity_poly.pdbx_strand_id
1 'polypeptide(L)'
;MRKPFFSIITPVLNGQKFIDHTIKSVINQNYKDFEYIIIDGGSTDKTKEIITKYGVKIDRFISEKDSGMYDAIKKGFDLSRGKYFLWLNSDDFLINNNVLNNIKNYLVKKPKV
;
A
#
# COMPACT_ATOMS: atom_id res chain seq x y z
N MET A 1 17.31 1.43 -12.44
CA MET A 1 16.52 0.63 -11.51
C MET A 1 15.20 0.20 -12.15
N ARG A 2 14.85 -1.02 -11.93
CA ARG A 2 13.63 -1.59 -12.49
C ARG A 2 12.39 -0.97 -11.81
N LYS A 3 11.39 -0.61 -12.60
CA LYS A 3 10.10 -0.14 -12.06
C LYS A 3 9.25 -1.33 -11.62
N PRO A 4 8.65 -1.29 -10.44
CA PRO A 4 7.68 -2.33 -10.09
C PRO A 4 6.43 -2.22 -10.96
N PHE A 5 5.71 -3.32 -11.10
CA PHE A 5 4.46 -3.32 -11.87
C PHE A 5 3.39 -2.52 -11.14
N PHE A 6 3.28 -2.72 -9.82
CA PHE A 6 2.31 -1.99 -8.99
C PHE A 6 3.02 -1.11 -7.96
N SER A 7 2.41 0.04 -7.67
CA SER A 7 2.66 0.79 -6.44
C SER A 7 1.38 0.76 -5.62
N ILE A 8 1.44 0.12 -4.45
CA ILE A 8 0.28 0.01 -3.57
C ILE A 8 0.44 1.02 -2.45
N ILE A 9 -0.54 1.90 -2.29
CA ILE A 9 -0.51 2.97 -1.31
C ILE A 9 -1.63 2.76 -0.30
N THR A 10 -1.27 2.73 0.99
CA THR A 10 -2.23 2.69 2.09
C THR A 10 -2.09 3.95 2.92
N PRO A 11 -3.08 4.86 2.88
CA PRO A 11 -3.13 5.97 3.81
C PRO A 11 -3.71 5.48 5.12
N VAL A 12 -3.22 5.99 6.25
CA VAL A 12 -3.73 5.57 7.55
C VAL A 12 -3.68 6.73 8.54
N LEU A 13 -4.68 6.79 9.41
CA LEU A 13 -4.69 7.67 10.58
C LEU A 13 -5.45 6.95 11.69
N ASN A 14 -4.73 6.63 12.78
CA ASN A 14 -5.30 5.91 13.93
C ASN A 14 -6.02 4.62 13.49
N GLY A 15 -5.29 3.77 12.76
CA GLY A 15 -5.82 2.54 12.20
C GLY A 15 -5.37 1.27 12.91
N GLN A 16 -5.02 1.33 14.20
CA GLN A 16 -4.46 0.17 14.91
C GLN A 16 -5.36 -1.07 14.84
N LYS A 17 -6.66 -0.88 14.71
CA LYS A 17 -7.62 -1.99 14.72
C LYS A 17 -7.49 -2.90 13.49
N PHE A 18 -7.21 -2.33 12.32
CA PHE A 18 -7.25 -3.07 11.07
C PHE A 18 -5.95 -3.07 10.28
N ILE A 19 -5.00 -2.18 10.60
CA ILE A 19 -3.81 -2.00 9.76
C ILE A 19 -2.98 -3.28 9.60
N ASP A 20 -2.89 -4.09 10.64
CA ASP A 20 -2.13 -5.35 10.57
C ASP A 20 -2.72 -6.28 9.52
N HIS A 21 -4.04 -6.42 9.50
CA HIS A 21 -4.74 -7.26 8.54
C HIS A 21 -4.55 -6.75 7.10
N THR A 22 -4.64 -5.44 6.92
CA THR A 22 -4.42 -4.80 5.62
C THR A 22 -3.02 -5.09 5.10
N ILE A 23 -2.00 -4.89 5.94
CA ILE A 23 -0.61 -5.12 5.55
C ILE A 23 -0.39 -6.59 5.18
N LYS A 24 -0.88 -7.51 5.99
CA LYS A 24 -0.73 -8.94 5.73
C LYS A 24 -1.34 -9.34 4.40
N SER A 25 -2.48 -8.76 4.04
CA SER A 25 -3.14 -9.07 2.78
C SER A 25 -2.30 -8.67 1.57
N VAL A 26 -1.47 -7.64 1.71
CA VAL A 26 -0.57 -7.17 0.64
C VAL A 26 0.70 -8.02 0.60
N ILE A 27 1.38 -8.16 1.72
CA ILE A 27 2.69 -8.84 1.72
C ILE A 27 2.57 -10.34 1.45
N ASN A 28 1.39 -10.92 1.64
CA ASN A 28 1.13 -12.33 1.37
C ASN A 28 0.66 -12.62 -0.06
N GLN A 29 0.60 -11.60 -0.91
CA GLN A 29 0.25 -11.82 -2.32
C GLN A 29 1.29 -12.70 -3.01
N ASN A 30 0.83 -13.60 -3.88
CA ASN A 30 1.71 -14.47 -4.65
C ASN A 30 2.51 -13.69 -5.69
N TYR A 31 1.90 -12.69 -6.32
CA TYR A 31 2.58 -11.82 -7.26
C TYR A 31 3.39 -10.78 -6.48
N LYS A 32 4.70 -10.73 -6.70
CA LYS A 32 5.61 -9.94 -5.85
C LYS A 32 6.17 -8.68 -6.51
N ASP A 33 5.84 -8.42 -7.77
CA ASP A 33 6.40 -7.25 -8.47
C ASP A 33 5.62 -5.98 -8.13
N PHE A 34 5.76 -5.57 -6.88
CA PHE A 34 5.12 -4.35 -6.38
C PHE A 34 6.00 -3.68 -5.34
N GLU A 35 5.79 -2.39 -5.15
CA GLU A 35 6.28 -1.67 -3.98
C GLU A 35 5.09 -1.34 -3.09
N TYR A 36 5.29 -1.37 -1.78
CA TYR A 36 4.25 -1.04 -0.82
C TYR A 36 4.64 0.23 -0.06
N ILE A 37 3.78 1.24 -0.12
CA ILE A 37 4.00 2.55 0.49
C ILE A 37 2.86 2.80 1.48
N ILE A 38 3.21 3.11 2.73
CA ILE A 38 2.23 3.45 3.75
C ILE A 38 2.47 4.88 4.19
N ILE A 39 1.44 5.70 4.16
CA ILE A 39 1.49 7.09 4.56
C ILE A 39 0.60 7.26 5.79
N ASP A 40 1.23 7.51 6.93
CA ASP A 40 0.55 7.75 8.20
C ASP A 40 0.40 9.24 8.43
N GLY A 41 -0.82 9.68 8.71
CA GLY A 41 -1.17 11.10 8.86
C GLY A 41 -0.93 11.65 10.26
N GLY A 42 -0.07 11.02 11.03
CA GLY A 42 0.25 11.47 12.38
C GLY A 42 -0.53 10.73 13.46
N SER A 43 -0.63 9.41 13.35
CA SER A 43 -1.36 8.58 14.32
C SER A 43 -0.82 8.73 15.74
N THR A 44 -1.72 8.73 16.70
CA THR A 44 -1.41 8.82 18.12
C THR A 44 -1.67 7.50 18.86
N ASP A 45 -2.22 6.52 18.16
CA ASP A 45 -2.45 5.17 18.69
C ASP A 45 -1.25 4.25 18.38
N LYS A 46 -1.45 2.94 18.36
CA LYS A 46 -0.39 1.96 18.09
C LYS A 46 -0.13 1.70 16.62
N THR A 47 -0.72 2.47 15.72
CA THR A 47 -0.57 2.28 14.27
C THR A 47 0.89 2.24 13.83
N LYS A 48 1.68 3.24 14.21
CA LYS A 48 3.09 3.32 13.81
C LYS A 48 3.90 2.14 14.31
N GLU A 49 3.63 1.72 15.53
CA GLU A 49 4.29 0.60 16.17
C GLU A 49 4.04 -0.69 15.41
N ILE A 50 2.78 -0.91 14.99
CA ILE A 50 2.39 -2.09 14.21
C ILE A 50 3.09 -2.08 12.86
N ILE A 51 3.10 -0.95 12.18
CA ILE A 51 3.70 -0.82 10.84
C ILE A 51 5.21 -1.08 10.89
N THR A 52 5.90 -0.50 11.87
CA THR A 52 7.36 -0.63 11.96
C THR A 52 7.83 -2.05 12.20
N LYS A 53 6.98 -2.92 12.75
CA LYS A 53 7.32 -4.33 12.94
C LYS A 53 7.55 -5.07 11.63
N TYR A 54 6.99 -4.59 10.54
CA TYR A 54 7.16 -5.24 9.24
C TYR A 54 8.50 -4.94 8.56
N GLY A 55 9.16 -3.86 8.98
CA GLY A 55 10.50 -3.54 8.49
C GLY A 55 10.59 -3.46 6.98
N VAL A 56 11.53 -4.22 6.40
CA VAL A 56 11.83 -4.18 4.97
C VAL A 56 10.69 -4.70 4.07
N LYS A 57 9.68 -5.33 4.63
CA LYS A 57 8.52 -5.80 3.85
C LYS A 57 7.66 -4.64 3.36
N ILE A 58 7.82 -3.46 3.95
CA ILE A 58 7.18 -2.23 3.51
C ILE A 58 8.29 -1.37 2.91
N ASP A 59 8.15 -1.03 1.63
CA ASP A 59 9.21 -0.33 0.91
C ASP A 59 9.41 1.10 1.38
N ARG A 60 8.31 1.78 1.72
CA ARG A 60 8.37 3.14 2.25
C ARG A 60 7.30 3.35 3.29
N PHE A 61 7.69 3.94 4.41
CA PHE A 61 6.76 4.32 5.46
C PHE A 61 7.04 5.77 5.86
N ILE A 62 6.07 6.63 5.61
CA ILE A 62 6.15 8.05 5.96
C ILE A 62 5.10 8.31 7.04
N SER A 63 5.51 8.90 8.15
CA SER A 63 4.60 9.28 9.22
C SER A 63 4.79 10.74 9.56
N GLU A 64 3.80 11.55 9.22
CA GLU A 64 3.80 12.97 9.54
C GLU A 64 2.36 13.49 9.46
N LYS A 65 2.08 14.55 10.20
CA LYS A 65 0.75 15.14 10.16
C LYS A 65 0.43 15.59 8.72
N ASP A 66 -0.74 15.26 8.25
CA ASP A 66 -1.20 15.65 6.91
C ASP A 66 -2.56 16.34 6.97
N SER A 67 -3.06 16.75 5.82
CA SER A 67 -4.33 17.47 5.69
C SER A 67 -5.50 16.52 5.37
N GLY A 68 -5.34 15.23 5.65
CA GLY A 68 -6.37 14.24 5.45
C GLY A 68 -5.97 13.18 4.43
N MET A 69 -6.92 12.29 4.14
CA MET A 69 -6.67 11.10 3.31
C MET A 69 -6.14 11.45 1.91
N TYR A 70 -6.69 12.47 1.27
CA TYR A 70 -6.25 12.82 -0.09
C TYR A 70 -4.83 13.37 -0.10
N ASP A 71 -4.42 14.08 0.95
CA ASP A 71 -3.05 14.54 1.07
C ASP A 71 -2.10 13.35 1.22
N ALA A 72 -2.48 12.34 2.02
CA ALA A 72 -1.71 11.12 2.18
C ALA A 72 -1.58 10.37 0.84
N ILE A 73 -2.67 10.24 0.09
CA ILE A 73 -2.65 9.58 -1.23
C ILE A 73 -1.72 10.33 -2.19
N LYS A 74 -1.78 11.66 -2.19
CA LYS A 74 -0.90 12.46 -3.05
C LYS A 74 0.57 12.22 -2.70
N LYS A 75 0.91 12.19 -1.42
CA LYS A 75 2.29 11.89 -0.99
C LYS A 75 2.73 10.52 -1.48
N GLY A 76 1.87 9.51 -1.33
CA GLY A 76 2.18 8.17 -1.80
C GLY A 76 2.33 8.11 -3.32
N PHE A 77 1.46 8.78 -4.04
CA PHE A 77 1.53 8.86 -5.48
C PHE A 77 2.85 9.50 -5.95
N ASP A 78 3.23 10.60 -5.31
CA ASP A 78 4.47 11.31 -5.67
C ASP A 78 5.72 10.45 -5.42
N LEU A 79 5.65 9.53 -4.46
CA LEU A 79 6.75 8.61 -4.16
C LEU A 79 6.73 7.35 -5.03
N SER A 80 5.60 7.07 -5.68
CA SER A 80 5.41 5.82 -6.40
C SER A 80 6.24 5.77 -7.68
N ARG A 81 6.71 4.57 -8.03
CA ARG A 81 7.51 4.32 -9.24
C ARG A 81 6.90 3.26 -10.12
N GLY A 82 5.80 2.66 -9.66
CA GLY A 82 5.17 1.55 -10.36
C GLY A 82 4.47 1.95 -11.64
N LYS A 83 4.25 0.97 -12.50
CA LYS A 83 3.52 1.17 -13.73
C LYS A 83 2.04 1.45 -13.46
N TYR A 84 1.47 0.81 -12.45
CA TYR A 84 0.08 0.98 -12.03
C TYR A 84 0.01 1.33 -10.56
N PHE A 85 -0.92 2.20 -10.21
CA PHE A 85 -1.12 2.70 -8.87
C PHE A 85 -2.38 2.05 -8.27
N LEU A 86 -2.26 1.46 -7.08
CA LEU A 86 -3.39 0.90 -6.34
C LEU A 86 -3.54 1.60 -5.00
N TRP A 87 -4.73 2.11 -4.74
CA TRP A 87 -5.08 2.74 -3.47
C TRP A 87 -5.82 1.71 -2.62
N LEU A 88 -5.26 1.36 -1.46
CA LEU A 88 -5.87 0.41 -0.53
C LEU A 88 -5.98 1.07 0.85
N ASN A 89 -7.19 1.35 1.30
CA ASN A 89 -7.42 1.98 2.60
C ASN A 89 -6.98 1.08 3.76
N SER A 90 -6.68 1.70 4.91
CA SER A 90 -6.14 1.00 6.07
C SER A 90 -7.12 0.06 6.77
N ASP A 91 -8.39 0.13 6.43
CA ASP A 91 -9.44 -0.78 6.92
C ASP A 91 -9.94 -1.74 5.86
N ASP A 92 -9.33 -1.73 4.68
CA ASP A 92 -9.59 -2.67 3.60
C ASP A 92 -8.51 -3.74 3.54
N PHE A 93 -8.74 -4.77 2.76
CA PHE A 93 -7.75 -5.82 2.52
C PHE A 93 -7.99 -6.49 1.18
N LEU A 94 -6.95 -7.08 0.63
CA LEU A 94 -7.06 -7.88 -0.58
C LEU A 94 -7.65 -9.24 -0.18
N ILE A 95 -8.68 -9.67 -0.90
CA ILE A 95 -9.55 -10.77 -0.47
C ILE A 95 -8.88 -12.14 -0.43
N ASN A 96 -7.83 -12.33 -1.24
CA ASN A 96 -7.04 -13.56 -1.26
C ASN A 96 -5.62 -13.27 -1.76
N ASN A 97 -4.80 -14.31 -1.86
CA ASN A 97 -3.39 -14.15 -2.22
C ASN A 97 -3.13 -14.00 -3.72
N ASN A 98 -4.17 -14.05 -4.55
CA ASN A 98 -4.03 -13.98 -6.01
C ASN A 98 -4.61 -12.71 -6.63
N VAL A 99 -5.03 -11.74 -5.82
CA VAL A 99 -5.66 -10.51 -6.33
C VAL A 99 -4.72 -9.77 -7.29
N LEU A 100 -3.48 -9.54 -6.88
CA LEU A 100 -2.54 -8.82 -7.73
C LEU A 100 -2.21 -9.59 -9.01
N ASN A 101 -2.07 -10.90 -8.90
CA ASN A 101 -1.81 -11.74 -10.07
C ASN A 101 -2.97 -11.67 -11.07
N ASN A 102 -4.19 -11.70 -10.58
CA ASN A 102 -5.38 -11.60 -11.43
C ASN A 102 -5.48 -10.24 -12.09
N ILE A 103 -5.20 -9.17 -11.37
CA ILE A 103 -5.22 -7.81 -11.93
C ILE A 103 -4.13 -7.68 -12.99
N LYS A 104 -2.92 -8.15 -12.70
CA LYS A 104 -1.81 -8.09 -13.63
C LYS A 104 -2.16 -8.82 -14.93
N ASN A 105 -2.73 -10.02 -14.85
CA ASN A 105 -3.11 -10.79 -16.02
C ASN A 105 -4.16 -10.07 -16.87
N TYR A 106 -5.12 -9.44 -16.21
CA TYR A 106 -6.13 -8.65 -16.90
C TYR A 106 -5.49 -7.47 -17.65
N LEU A 107 -4.62 -6.72 -16.95
CA LEU A 107 -4.01 -5.52 -17.53
C LEU A 107 -3.09 -5.83 -18.71
N VAL A 108 -2.33 -6.92 -18.68
CA VAL A 108 -1.47 -7.27 -19.82
C VAL A 108 -2.26 -7.73 -21.03
N LYS A 109 -3.49 -8.24 -20.85
CA LYS A 109 -4.39 -8.61 -21.95
C LYS A 109 -5.16 -7.40 -22.49
N LYS A 110 -5.17 -6.28 -21.78
CA LYS A 110 -5.89 -5.06 -22.13
C LYS A 110 -4.91 -3.89 -22.18
N PRO A 111 -3.95 -3.90 -23.10
CA PRO A 111 -2.86 -2.91 -23.08
C PRO A 111 -3.29 -1.45 -23.26
N LYS A 112 -4.51 -1.21 -23.64
CA LYS A 112 -5.03 0.16 -23.82
C LYS A 112 -5.77 0.70 -22.58
N VAL A 113 -5.83 -0.07 -21.52
CA VAL A 113 -6.48 0.36 -20.29
C VAL A 113 -5.58 1.31 -19.52
#